data_835312bec6080a1a7c9707faa9421a22
#
_entry.id   835312bec6080a1a7c9707faa9421a22
#
_cell.length_a   1.000
_cell.length_b   1.000
_cell.length_c   1.000
_cell.angle_alpha   90.00
_cell.angle_beta   90.00
_cell.angle_gamma   90.00
#
_symmetry.space_group_name_H-M   'P 1'
#
loop_
_entity.id
_entity.type
_entity.pdbx_description
1 polymer ?
#
loop_
_entity_poly.entity_id
_entity_poly.type
_entity_poly.pdbx_seq_one_letter_code
_entity_poly.pdbx_strand_id
1 'polypeptide(L)'
;VANGTCGPPKNCRHGRHPGVNTCMKIVIVTGGFDPLHSGHISYLNHADHLGDHVVVGLNSDAWLTRKKGRPFMPWRERMIVLDNLHMVGEVIEFNDDDGSSIDAIRKVKEKYPNDEIVFANGGDRTSKNIPEQVFDDVEFVFGVGGEDKANSSSWILEEWKTPKTSRAWGYYRVLHEVGTHTKLKELTVAPKTCLSMQRHDQRAEFWFVAQGEAAVYTLDSSSDHDLVGTYGPHEYIWIAKNQWHMLCNETDQPLKLIEIQYGENCVEEDIERR
;
A
#
# COMPACT_ATOMS: atom_id res chain seq x y z
N VAL A 1 8.92 8.94 -36.07
CA VAL A 1 10.32 8.60 -36.22
C VAL A 1 11.14 9.75 -35.62
N ALA A 2 11.62 9.59 -34.39
CA ALA A 2 12.64 10.45 -33.81
C ALA A 2 13.59 9.54 -33.05
N ASN A 3 14.80 9.35 -33.61
CA ASN A 3 15.91 8.69 -32.96
C ASN A 3 16.33 9.50 -31.72
N GLY A 4 15.94 9.01 -30.54
CA GLY A 4 16.46 9.52 -29.27
C GLY A 4 17.86 8.96 -29.05
N THR A 5 18.88 9.76 -29.31
CA THR A 5 20.26 9.49 -28.88
C THR A 5 20.29 9.54 -27.36
N CYS A 6 20.61 8.40 -26.74
CA CYS A 6 20.88 8.28 -25.31
C CYS A 6 22.03 9.24 -24.95
N GLY A 7 21.78 10.24 -24.10
CA GLY A 7 22.81 11.14 -23.58
C GLY A 7 23.75 10.39 -22.61
N PRO A 8 24.92 10.96 -22.30
CA PRO A 8 25.89 10.32 -21.40
C PRO A 8 25.29 10.14 -20.01
N PRO A 9 25.69 9.07 -19.26
CA PRO A 9 25.19 8.77 -17.91
C PRO A 9 25.40 9.95 -16.95
N LYS A 10 24.34 10.35 -16.26
CA LYS A 10 24.25 11.63 -15.53
C LYS A 10 25.08 11.70 -14.23
N ASN A 11 25.60 10.61 -13.69
CA ASN A 11 26.36 10.63 -12.43
C ASN A 11 27.35 9.46 -12.31
N CYS A 12 28.49 9.52 -12.99
CA CYS A 12 29.65 8.77 -12.53
C CYS A 12 30.36 9.62 -11.46
N ARG A 13 30.28 9.24 -10.17
CA ARG A 13 31.02 9.92 -9.06
C ARG A 13 32.53 9.91 -9.25
N HIS A 14 33.05 9.04 -10.13
CA HIS A 14 34.47 9.00 -10.53
C HIS A 14 34.57 9.30 -12.00
N GLY A 15 34.99 10.52 -12.33
CA GLY A 15 35.30 10.91 -13.71
C GLY A 15 36.27 9.90 -14.32
N ARG A 16 35.92 9.33 -15.47
CA ARG A 16 36.85 8.48 -16.23
C ARG A 16 38.09 9.31 -16.57
N HIS A 17 39.19 9.04 -15.92
CA HIS A 17 40.48 9.50 -16.40
C HIS A 17 40.79 8.73 -17.71
N PRO A 18 41.08 9.41 -18.84
CA PRO A 18 41.45 8.73 -20.06
C PRO A 18 42.74 7.92 -19.79
N GLY A 19 42.62 6.59 -19.80
CA GLY A 19 43.79 5.70 -19.73
C GLY A 19 43.78 4.64 -18.62
N VAL A 20 42.82 4.63 -17.69
CA VAL A 20 42.68 3.56 -16.68
C VAL A 20 41.39 2.80 -16.94
N ASN A 21 41.50 1.54 -17.34
CA ASN A 21 40.37 0.63 -17.51
C ASN A 21 40.00 0.10 -16.08
N THR A 22 39.33 0.95 -15.30
CA THR A 22 38.82 0.53 -13.97
C THR A 22 37.52 -0.22 -14.18
N CYS A 23 37.48 -1.50 -13.82
CA CYS A 23 36.28 -2.29 -13.67
C CYS A 23 35.34 -1.57 -12.69
N MET A 24 34.09 -1.28 -13.11
CA MET A 24 33.08 -0.70 -12.22
C MET A 24 32.30 -1.81 -11.52
N LYS A 25 31.73 -1.48 -10.37
CA LYS A 25 30.78 -2.35 -9.67
C LYS A 25 29.35 -1.86 -9.93
N ILE A 26 28.63 -2.58 -10.78
CA ILE A 26 27.27 -2.24 -11.20
C ILE A 26 26.27 -2.94 -10.27
N VAL A 27 25.44 -2.16 -9.60
CA VAL A 27 24.44 -2.66 -8.66
C VAL A 27 23.07 -2.68 -9.30
N ILE A 28 22.46 -3.84 -9.43
CA ILE A 28 21.12 -4.02 -9.97
C ILE A 28 20.13 -4.09 -8.80
N VAL A 29 19.09 -3.28 -8.87
CA VAL A 29 17.90 -3.36 -8.02
C VAL A 29 16.67 -3.53 -8.89
N THR A 30 15.66 -4.30 -8.42
CA THR A 30 14.43 -4.50 -9.19
C THR A 30 13.19 -4.27 -8.32
N GLY A 31 12.12 -3.80 -8.94
CA GLY A 31 10.87 -3.57 -8.24
C GLY A 31 9.82 -2.82 -9.05
N GLY A 32 8.60 -2.80 -8.51
CA GLY A 32 7.50 -2.04 -9.10
C GLY A 32 7.55 -0.55 -8.79
N PHE A 33 8.04 -0.15 -7.63
CA PHE A 33 8.14 1.25 -7.16
C PHE A 33 6.82 2.03 -7.36
N ASP A 34 5.70 1.43 -6.96
CA ASP A 34 4.37 1.89 -7.32
C ASP A 34 3.40 1.94 -6.11
N PRO A 35 3.22 3.11 -5.47
CA PRO A 35 4.05 4.31 -5.59
C PRO A 35 5.42 4.17 -4.91
N LEU A 36 6.34 5.05 -5.26
CA LEU A 36 7.61 5.22 -4.56
C LEU A 36 7.35 5.71 -3.12
N HIS A 37 8.09 5.17 -2.15
CA HIS A 37 7.97 5.53 -0.73
C HIS A 37 9.31 5.44 0.00
N SER A 38 9.35 5.87 1.27
CA SER A 38 10.58 5.94 2.08
C SER A 38 11.38 4.61 2.14
N GLY A 39 10.68 3.46 2.19
CA GLY A 39 11.35 2.16 2.14
C GLY A 39 12.09 1.90 0.82
N HIS A 40 11.52 2.34 -0.32
CA HIS A 40 12.21 2.28 -1.60
C HIS A 40 13.42 3.24 -1.64
N ILE A 41 13.30 4.44 -1.06
CA ILE A 41 14.41 5.39 -0.97
C ILE A 41 15.54 4.80 -0.11
N SER A 42 15.22 4.18 1.03
CA SER A 42 16.22 3.48 1.86
C SER A 42 16.91 2.37 1.07
N TYR A 43 16.15 1.55 0.35
CA TYR A 43 16.67 0.48 -0.49
C TYR A 43 17.65 0.99 -1.55
N LEU A 44 17.26 2.02 -2.31
CA LEU A 44 18.10 2.63 -3.33
C LEU A 44 19.36 3.30 -2.76
N ASN A 45 19.24 3.98 -1.62
CA ASN A 45 20.39 4.57 -0.93
C ASN A 45 21.40 3.51 -0.48
N HIS A 46 20.94 2.39 0.09
CA HIS A 46 21.84 1.31 0.48
C HIS A 46 22.47 0.63 -0.75
N ALA A 47 21.71 0.47 -1.83
CA ALA A 47 22.25 -0.05 -3.09
C ALA A 47 23.37 0.84 -3.67
N ASP A 48 23.22 2.17 -3.61
CA ASP A 48 24.24 3.14 -4.05
C ASP A 48 25.59 3.01 -3.29
N HIS A 49 25.55 2.48 -2.05
CA HIS A 49 26.75 2.23 -1.28
C HIS A 49 27.42 0.87 -1.58
N LEU A 50 26.78 0.01 -2.36
CA LEU A 50 27.32 -1.31 -2.72
C LEU A 50 28.22 -1.29 -3.97
N GLY A 51 28.19 -0.20 -4.75
CA GLY A 51 28.97 -0.12 -5.99
C GLY A 51 29.03 1.30 -6.55
N ASP A 52 29.48 1.40 -7.80
CA ASP A 52 29.76 2.66 -8.49
C ASP A 52 28.57 3.20 -9.30
N HIS A 53 27.64 2.32 -9.68
CA HIS A 53 26.52 2.66 -10.55
C HIS A 53 25.30 1.79 -10.27
N VAL A 54 24.17 2.41 -9.96
CA VAL A 54 22.90 1.70 -9.69
C VAL A 54 22.05 1.64 -10.93
N VAL A 55 21.69 0.43 -11.34
CA VAL A 55 20.73 0.16 -12.40
C VAL A 55 19.43 -0.34 -11.82
N VAL A 56 18.34 0.36 -12.10
CA VAL A 56 17.00 -0.02 -11.66
C VAL A 56 16.28 -0.80 -12.77
N GLY A 57 16.08 -2.09 -12.57
CA GLY A 57 15.14 -2.89 -13.37
C GLY A 57 13.71 -2.60 -12.92
N LEU A 58 12.97 -1.85 -13.72
CA LEU A 58 11.60 -1.41 -13.38
C LEU A 58 10.57 -2.40 -13.93
N ASN A 59 9.83 -3.05 -13.04
CA ASN A 59 8.78 -3.97 -13.43
C ASN A 59 7.70 -3.32 -14.31
N SER A 60 7.18 -4.10 -15.25
CA SER A 60 6.16 -3.68 -16.20
C SER A 60 4.81 -3.36 -15.54
N ASP A 61 3.94 -2.64 -16.25
CA ASP A 61 2.55 -2.42 -15.85
C ASP A 61 1.75 -3.75 -15.86
N ALA A 62 2.10 -4.68 -16.75
CA ALA A 62 1.53 -6.02 -16.81
C ALA A 62 1.83 -6.81 -15.54
N TRP A 63 3.08 -6.76 -15.04
CA TRP A 63 3.47 -7.39 -13.78
C TRP A 63 2.72 -6.79 -12.58
N LEU A 64 2.60 -5.47 -12.51
CA LEU A 64 1.82 -4.81 -11.45
C LEU A 64 0.34 -5.18 -11.51
N THR A 65 -0.22 -5.32 -12.72
CA THR A 65 -1.61 -5.78 -12.91
C THR A 65 -1.80 -7.19 -12.39
N ARG A 66 -0.89 -8.13 -12.70
CA ARG A 66 -0.92 -9.49 -12.12
C ARG A 66 -0.81 -9.49 -10.59
N LYS A 67 0.02 -8.61 -10.03
CA LYS A 67 0.31 -8.59 -8.59
C LYS A 67 -0.72 -7.79 -7.75
N LYS A 68 -1.27 -6.69 -8.29
CA LYS A 68 -2.07 -5.71 -7.53
C LYS A 68 -3.40 -5.35 -8.19
N GLY A 69 -3.74 -5.97 -9.33
CA GLY A 69 -4.94 -5.68 -10.12
C GLY A 69 -4.75 -4.53 -11.12
N ARG A 70 -3.98 -3.51 -10.82
CA ARG A 70 -3.62 -2.40 -11.72
C ARG A 70 -2.41 -1.63 -11.19
N PRO A 71 -1.63 -0.95 -12.05
CA PRO A 71 -0.65 0.02 -11.61
C PRO A 71 -1.35 1.28 -11.03
N PHE A 72 -0.73 1.91 -10.02
CA PHE A 72 -1.11 3.24 -9.56
C PHE A 72 -0.57 4.32 -10.50
N MET A 73 0.71 4.21 -10.87
CA MET A 73 1.35 5.05 -11.88
C MET A 73 1.79 4.20 -13.08
N PRO A 74 1.54 4.65 -14.33
CA PRO A 74 2.06 4.00 -15.54
C PRO A 74 3.60 3.87 -15.50
N TRP A 75 4.15 2.87 -16.18
CA TRP A 75 5.58 2.59 -16.22
C TRP A 75 6.42 3.83 -16.50
N ARG A 76 6.00 4.63 -17.49
CA ARG A 76 6.71 5.85 -17.90
C ARG A 76 6.83 6.88 -16.76
N GLU A 77 5.77 7.09 -15.99
CA GLU A 77 5.79 8.03 -14.86
C GLU A 77 6.72 7.52 -13.75
N ARG A 78 6.67 6.22 -13.44
CA ARG A 78 7.55 5.60 -12.45
C ARG A 78 9.02 5.69 -12.88
N MET A 79 9.30 5.45 -14.16
CA MET A 79 10.63 5.58 -14.76
C MET A 79 11.16 6.99 -14.62
N ILE A 80 10.38 8.02 -14.99
CA ILE A 80 10.79 9.44 -14.88
C ILE A 80 11.13 9.80 -13.43
N VAL A 81 10.31 9.38 -12.46
CA VAL A 81 10.56 9.65 -11.03
C VAL A 81 11.88 9.01 -10.60
N LEU A 82 12.11 7.73 -10.92
CA LEU A 82 13.33 7.01 -10.55
C LEU A 82 14.58 7.58 -11.20
N ASP A 83 14.52 7.90 -12.50
CA ASP A 83 15.65 8.46 -13.27
C ASP A 83 16.12 9.84 -12.75
N ASN A 84 15.28 10.53 -11.99
CA ASN A 84 15.62 11.80 -11.36
C ASN A 84 16.12 11.68 -9.91
N LEU A 85 16.23 10.46 -9.36
CA LEU A 85 16.84 10.25 -8.07
C LEU A 85 18.38 10.22 -8.18
N HIS A 86 19.06 10.90 -7.27
CA HIS A 86 20.52 11.05 -7.33
C HIS A 86 21.31 9.75 -7.15
N MET A 87 20.70 8.73 -6.46
CA MET A 87 21.28 7.41 -6.26
C MET A 87 21.01 6.46 -7.44
N VAL A 88 20.20 6.84 -8.41
CA VAL A 88 19.89 6.01 -9.58
C VAL A 88 20.74 6.49 -10.76
N GLY A 89 21.52 5.58 -11.33
CA GLY A 89 22.34 5.83 -12.50
C GLY A 89 21.55 5.67 -13.79
N GLU A 90 20.70 4.64 -13.87
CA GLU A 90 19.77 4.42 -14.98
C GLU A 90 18.59 3.55 -14.59
N VAL A 91 17.54 3.63 -15.41
CA VAL A 91 16.35 2.76 -15.29
C VAL A 91 16.22 1.96 -16.59
N ILE A 92 16.05 0.65 -16.48
CA ILE A 92 15.87 -0.25 -17.63
C ILE A 92 14.53 -0.95 -17.61
N GLU A 93 13.99 -1.19 -18.79
CA GLU A 93 12.88 -2.10 -19.02
C GLU A 93 13.40 -3.52 -19.23
N PHE A 94 12.70 -4.51 -18.69
CA PHE A 94 13.05 -5.92 -18.84
C PHE A 94 11.79 -6.78 -18.97
N ASN A 95 11.93 -8.00 -19.48
CA ASN A 95 10.83 -8.95 -19.54
C ASN A 95 10.63 -9.60 -18.16
N ASP A 96 9.46 -9.41 -17.57
CA ASP A 96 9.04 -9.95 -16.28
C ASP A 96 7.79 -10.86 -16.38
N ASP A 97 7.54 -11.43 -17.55
CA ASP A 97 6.38 -12.29 -17.79
C ASP A 97 6.41 -13.57 -16.95
N ASP A 98 7.59 -14.11 -16.69
CA ASP A 98 7.82 -15.28 -15.82
C ASP A 98 7.84 -14.92 -14.32
N GLY A 99 7.73 -13.63 -13.97
CA GLY A 99 7.78 -13.12 -12.61
C GLY A 99 9.19 -13.00 -12.01
N SER A 100 10.25 -13.33 -12.78
CA SER A 100 11.65 -13.21 -12.37
C SER A 100 12.29 -11.90 -12.84
N SER A 101 13.47 -11.58 -12.30
CA SER A 101 14.33 -10.49 -12.77
C SER A 101 15.54 -10.99 -13.57
N ILE A 102 15.50 -12.22 -14.07
CA ILE A 102 16.59 -12.85 -14.83
C ILE A 102 16.94 -12.03 -16.07
N ASP A 103 15.92 -11.55 -16.80
CA ASP A 103 16.14 -10.72 -18.00
C ASP A 103 16.79 -9.37 -17.67
N ALA A 104 16.48 -8.77 -16.53
CA ALA A 104 17.16 -7.55 -16.08
C ALA A 104 18.66 -7.78 -15.86
N ILE A 105 19.03 -8.87 -15.18
CA ILE A 105 20.44 -9.24 -14.97
C ILE A 105 21.13 -9.48 -16.30
N ARG A 106 20.49 -10.21 -17.22
CA ARG A 106 21.05 -10.49 -18.56
C ARG A 106 21.35 -9.19 -19.34
N LYS A 107 20.38 -8.28 -19.40
CA LYS A 107 20.54 -6.99 -20.07
C LYS A 107 21.68 -6.13 -19.50
N VAL A 108 21.81 -6.13 -18.16
CA VAL A 108 22.91 -5.39 -17.52
C VAL A 108 24.25 -6.03 -17.82
N LYS A 109 24.37 -7.36 -17.79
CA LYS A 109 25.59 -8.06 -18.16
C LYS A 109 25.99 -7.82 -19.62
N GLU A 110 25.03 -7.78 -20.54
CA GLU A 110 25.27 -7.45 -21.94
C GLU A 110 25.77 -6.00 -22.11
N LYS A 111 25.24 -5.06 -21.34
CA LYS A 111 25.61 -3.65 -21.39
C LYS A 111 26.96 -3.35 -20.72
N TYR A 112 27.30 -4.10 -19.69
CA TYR A 112 28.47 -3.93 -18.84
C TYR A 112 29.33 -5.20 -18.78
N PRO A 113 29.85 -5.72 -19.92
CA PRO A 113 30.44 -7.04 -20.03
C PRO A 113 31.78 -7.22 -19.30
N ASN A 114 32.43 -6.12 -18.89
CA ASN A 114 33.72 -6.13 -18.22
C ASN A 114 33.66 -5.62 -16.76
N ASP A 115 32.45 -5.37 -16.26
CA ASP A 115 32.23 -4.82 -14.94
C ASP A 115 31.70 -5.89 -13.98
N GLU A 116 31.93 -5.68 -12.67
CA GLU A 116 31.39 -6.56 -11.63
C GLU A 116 29.88 -6.30 -11.47
N ILE A 117 29.09 -7.35 -11.41
CA ILE A 117 27.63 -7.25 -11.26
C ILE A 117 27.20 -7.70 -9.87
N VAL A 118 26.49 -6.82 -9.18
CA VAL A 118 25.82 -7.09 -7.90
C VAL A 118 24.33 -7.03 -8.07
N PHE A 119 23.62 -8.08 -7.69
CA PHE A 119 22.15 -8.07 -7.62
C PHE A 119 21.74 -7.86 -6.16
N ALA A 120 21.24 -6.66 -5.85
CA ALA A 120 20.86 -6.26 -4.51
C ALA A 120 19.37 -6.58 -4.26
N ASN A 121 19.08 -7.32 -3.20
CA ASN A 121 17.74 -7.74 -2.80
C ASN A 121 17.33 -7.06 -1.50
N GLY A 122 16.14 -6.43 -1.52
CA GLY A 122 15.54 -5.82 -0.34
C GLY A 122 14.39 -6.63 0.24
N GLY A 123 13.94 -6.25 1.43
CA GLY A 123 12.78 -6.82 2.09
C GLY A 123 12.96 -8.28 2.52
N ASP A 124 11.96 -9.11 2.23
CA ASP A 124 11.83 -10.51 2.64
C ASP A 124 12.49 -11.52 1.67
N ARG A 125 13.27 -11.04 0.70
CA ARG A 125 14.00 -11.90 -0.23
C ARG A 125 15.25 -12.49 0.42
N THR A 126 15.44 -13.80 0.21
CA THR A 126 16.58 -14.56 0.72
C THR A 126 17.16 -15.45 -0.38
N SER A 127 18.35 -16.00 -0.17
CA SER A 127 19.00 -16.95 -1.09
C SER A 127 18.16 -18.22 -1.41
N LYS A 128 17.08 -18.46 -0.64
CA LYS A 128 16.23 -19.65 -0.82
C LYS A 128 14.98 -19.39 -1.66
N ASN A 129 14.66 -18.12 -1.95
CA ASN A 129 13.37 -17.74 -2.56
C ASN A 129 13.50 -16.83 -3.79
N ILE A 130 14.69 -16.76 -4.42
CA ILE A 130 14.89 -15.99 -5.65
C ILE A 130 15.29 -16.90 -6.83
N PRO A 131 14.61 -16.81 -7.98
CA PRO A 131 14.95 -17.57 -9.18
C PRO A 131 16.21 -17.06 -9.89
N GLU A 132 16.66 -15.86 -9.56
CA GLU A 132 17.78 -15.17 -10.22
C GLU A 132 19.15 -15.80 -9.94
N GLN A 133 19.29 -16.68 -8.94
CA GLN A 133 20.54 -17.37 -8.60
C GLN A 133 21.00 -18.43 -9.62
N VAL A 134 20.69 -18.22 -10.89
CA VAL A 134 21.18 -19.03 -12.01
C VAL A 134 22.47 -18.46 -12.62
N PHE A 135 22.95 -17.32 -12.12
CA PHE A 135 24.19 -16.67 -12.58
C PHE A 135 25.29 -16.87 -11.54
N ASP A 136 26.32 -17.65 -11.88
CA ASP A 136 27.45 -17.94 -10.98
C ASP A 136 28.45 -16.77 -10.84
N ASP A 137 28.40 -15.82 -11.77
CA ASP A 137 29.27 -14.65 -11.88
C ASP A 137 28.59 -13.32 -11.44
N VAL A 138 27.51 -13.43 -10.70
CA VAL A 138 26.78 -12.30 -10.11
C VAL A 138 26.83 -12.39 -8.58
N GLU A 139 27.25 -11.33 -7.93
CA GLU A 139 27.19 -11.24 -6.47
C GLU A 139 25.74 -10.97 -6.01
N PHE A 140 25.18 -11.79 -5.12
CA PHE A 140 23.84 -11.61 -4.57
C PHE A 140 23.92 -11.06 -3.15
N VAL A 141 23.38 -9.85 -2.93
CA VAL A 141 23.32 -9.20 -1.61
C VAL A 141 21.86 -9.13 -1.15
N PHE A 142 21.62 -9.50 0.11
CA PHE A 142 20.28 -9.55 0.72
C PHE A 142 20.15 -8.58 1.88
N GLY A 143 18.89 -8.26 2.26
CA GLY A 143 18.63 -7.34 3.37
C GLY A 143 18.96 -5.88 3.08
N VAL A 144 19.11 -5.53 1.80
CA VAL A 144 19.46 -4.16 1.38
C VAL A 144 18.28 -3.22 1.67
N GLY A 145 18.55 -2.16 2.43
CA GLY A 145 17.51 -1.20 2.85
C GLY A 145 16.89 -1.48 4.21
N GLY A 146 17.33 -2.55 4.91
CA GLY A 146 16.89 -2.97 6.24
C GLY A 146 15.88 -4.12 6.19
N GLU A 147 15.82 -4.88 7.27
CA GLU A 147 14.93 -6.05 7.42
C GLU A 147 13.51 -5.65 7.79
N ASP A 148 13.32 -4.49 8.43
CA ASP A 148 12.02 -3.99 8.83
C ASP A 148 11.27 -3.38 7.65
N LYS A 149 10.13 -3.97 7.31
CA LYS A 149 9.20 -3.43 6.31
C LYS A 149 8.45 -2.20 6.88
N ALA A 150 9.17 -1.09 7.01
CA ALA A 150 8.64 0.15 7.56
C ALA A 150 7.44 0.70 6.75
N ASN A 151 7.32 0.35 5.46
CA ASN A 151 6.25 0.84 4.58
C ASN A 151 5.94 -0.14 3.44
N SER A 152 4.75 -0.01 2.87
CA SER A 152 4.32 -0.77 1.69
C SER A 152 3.47 0.12 0.79
N SER A 153 3.74 0.08 -0.51
CA SER A 153 2.90 0.76 -1.52
C SER A 153 1.42 0.39 -1.40
N SER A 154 1.11 -0.88 -1.08
CA SER A 154 -0.27 -1.33 -0.91
C SER A 154 -0.95 -0.69 0.30
N TRP A 155 -0.25 -0.58 1.43
CA TRP A 155 -0.78 0.07 2.64
C TRP A 155 -1.03 1.56 2.42
N ILE A 156 -0.09 2.25 1.75
CA ILE A 156 -0.23 3.67 1.41
C ILE A 156 -1.43 3.90 0.49
N LEU A 157 -1.61 3.05 -0.52
CA LEU A 157 -2.74 3.16 -1.44
C LEU A 157 -4.08 2.85 -0.79
N GLU A 158 -4.13 1.86 0.12
CA GLU A 158 -5.33 1.54 0.88
C GLU A 158 -5.72 2.72 1.79
N GLU A 159 -4.76 3.24 2.54
CA GLU A 159 -5.00 4.40 3.41
C GLU A 159 -5.39 5.65 2.61
N TRP A 160 -4.84 5.85 1.42
CA TRP A 160 -5.21 6.95 0.55
C TRP A 160 -6.63 6.81 -0.02
N LYS A 161 -7.03 5.59 -0.41
CA LYS A 161 -8.36 5.33 -0.99
C LYS A 161 -9.47 5.40 0.05
N THR A 162 -9.24 4.86 1.22
CA THR A 162 -10.20 4.73 2.30
C THR A 162 -9.55 5.11 3.63
N PRO A 163 -9.27 6.41 3.86
CA PRO A 163 -8.57 6.86 5.05
C PRO A 163 -9.35 6.52 6.32
N LYS A 164 -8.61 6.20 7.39
CA LYS A 164 -9.18 5.98 8.71
C LYS A 164 -9.59 7.30 9.34
N THR A 165 -10.84 7.38 9.79
CA THR A 165 -11.29 8.45 10.67
C THR A 165 -11.36 7.93 12.10
N SER A 166 -10.38 8.32 12.92
CA SER A 166 -10.26 7.85 14.31
C SER A 166 -11.30 8.49 15.22
N ARG A 167 -11.80 7.71 16.19
CA ARG A 167 -12.73 8.08 17.25
C ARG A 167 -12.28 7.46 18.57
N ALA A 168 -12.86 7.90 19.70
CA ALA A 168 -12.56 7.32 21.01
C ALA A 168 -12.89 5.81 21.10
N TRP A 169 -13.89 5.35 20.35
CA TRP A 169 -14.33 3.96 20.30
C TRP A 169 -13.62 3.09 19.26
N GLY A 170 -12.70 3.64 18.45
CA GLY A 170 -12.01 2.94 17.36
C GLY A 170 -11.87 3.82 16.13
N TYR A 171 -12.30 3.34 14.97
CA TYR A 171 -12.26 4.12 13.73
C TYR A 171 -13.31 3.64 12.73
N TYR A 172 -13.57 4.48 11.72
CA TYR A 172 -14.31 4.06 10.54
C TYR A 172 -13.58 4.46 9.25
N ARG A 173 -13.96 3.82 8.15
CA ARG A 173 -13.55 4.14 6.78
C ARG A 173 -14.80 4.34 5.94
N VAL A 174 -14.83 5.37 5.12
CA VAL A 174 -15.83 5.52 4.08
C VAL A 174 -15.36 4.70 2.88
N LEU A 175 -16.13 3.66 2.54
CA LEU A 175 -15.80 2.75 1.44
C LEU A 175 -16.36 3.25 0.11
N HIS A 176 -17.56 3.85 0.14
CA HIS A 176 -18.24 4.35 -1.05
C HIS A 176 -19.31 5.37 -0.69
N GLU A 177 -19.56 6.31 -1.60
CA GLU A 177 -20.64 7.29 -1.51
C GLU A 177 -21.36 7.40 -2.85
N VAL A 178 -22.69 7.50 -2.82
CA VAL A 178 -23.52 7.76 -3.99
C VAL A 178 -24.27 9.09 -3.75
N GLY A 179 -23.72 10.16 -4.26
CA GLY A 179 -24.19 11.51 -3.96
C GLY A 179 -24.21 11.77 -2.45
N THR A 180 -25.24 12.50 -1.98
CA THR A 180 -25.47 12.72 -0.54
C THR A 180 -26.45 11.72 0.08
N HIS A 181 -27.01 10.82 -0.73
CA HIS A 181 -28.16 10.00 -0.33
C HIS A 181 -27.75 8.62 0.22
N THR A 182 -26.54 8.15 -0.09
CA THR A 182 -26.10 6.83 0.38
C THR A 182 -24.60 6.87 0.70
N LYS A 183 -24.24 6.37 1.88
CA LYS A 183 -22.86 6.24 2.33
C LYS A 183 -22.63 4.85 2.90
N LEU A 184 -21.57 4.19 2.42
CA LEU A 184 -21.12 2.88 2.91
C LEU A 184 -19.87 3.07 3.76
N LYS A 185 -19.90 2.61 5.00
CA LYS A 185 -18.77 2.68 5.94
C LYS A 185 -18.39 1.29 6.45
N GLU A 186 -17.12 1.08 6.72
CA GLU A 186 -16.63 0.04 7.62
C GLU A 186 -16.30 0.66 8.97
N LEU A 187 -16.89 0.16 10.04
CA LEU A 187 -16.58 0.53 11.42
C LEU A 187 -15.75 -0.56 12.05
N THR A 188 -14.69 -0.18 12.76
CA THR A 188 -13.94 -1.06 13.67
C THR A 188 -14.06 -0.51 15.09
N VAL A 189 -14.79 -1.23 15.94
CA VAL A 189 -15.04 -0.84 17.33
C VAL A 189 -14.09 -1.60 18.23
N ALA A 190 -13.32 -0.88 19.03
CA ALA A 190 -12.35 -1.47 19.96
C ALA A 190 -13.05 -2.31 21.04
N PRO A 191 -12.34 -3.28 21.65
CA PRO A 191 -12.87 -4.02 22.78
C PRO A 191 -13.36 -3.12 23.91
N LYS A 192 -14.48 -3.49 24.55
CA LYS A 192 -15.06 -2.78 25.72
C LYS A 192 -15.34 -1.30 25.48
N THR A 193 -15.74 -0.92 24.26
CA THR A 193 -16.10 0.46 23.92
C THR A 193 -17.45 0.55 23.26
N CYS A 194 -18.07 1.73 23.38
CA CYS A 194 -19.36 2.05 22.77
C CYS A 194 -19.28 3.34 21.96
N LEU A 195 -20.07 3.44 20.90
CA LEU A 195 -20.42 4.71 20.28
C LEU A 195 -21.32 5.52 21.23
N SER A 196 -21.53 6.79 20.91
CA SER A 196 -22.53 7.60 21.65
C SER A 196 -23.94 7.09 21.40
N MET A 197 -24.84 7.23 22.37
CA MET A 197 -26.27 7.16 22.12
C MET A 197 -26.65 8.30 21.19
N GLN A 198 -27.21 7.98 20.02
CA GLN A 198 -27.43 8.93 18.92
C GLN A 198 -28.70 8.63 18.12
N ARG A 199 -29.18 9.63 17.38
CA ARG A 199 -30.26 9.46 16.39
C ARG A 199 -30.01 10.39 15.18
N HIS A 200 -30.68 10.08 14.06
CA HIS A 200 -30.58 10.80 12.80
C HIS A 200 -31.95 11.19 12.26
N ASP A 201 -32.07 12.44 11.81
CA ASP A 201 -33.35 12.95 11.29
C ASP A 201 -33.52 12.66 9.78
N GLN A 202 -32.43 12.72 9.02
CA GLN A 202 -32.48 12.66 7.55
C GLN A 202 -32.11 11.31 6.97
N ARG A 203 -31.53 10.38 7.78
CA ARG A 203 -31.10 9.08 7.32
C ARG A 203 -31.54 7.93 8.21
N ALA A 204 -31.68 6.76 7.63
CA ALA A 204 -31.73 5.46 8.30
C ALA A 204 -30.41 4.72 8.08
N GLU A 205 -30.16 3.69 8.86
CA GLU A 205 -28.94 2.90 8.80
C GLU A 205 -29.26 1.40 8.75
N PHE A 206 -28.48 0.69 7.94
CA PHE A 206 -28.47 -0.76 7.91
C PHE A 206 -27.08 -1.23 8.31
N TRP A 207 -26.99 -2.05 9.35
CA TRP A 207 -25.76 -2.56 9.90
C TRP A 207 -25.64 -4.05 9.65
N PHE A 208 -24.49 -4.49 9.13
CA PHE A 208 -24.15 -5.89 8.94
C PHE A 208 -22.90 -6.22 9.75
N VAL A 209 -22.98 -7.18 10.66
CA VAL A 209 -21.83 -7.60 11.46
C VAL A 209 -20.93 -8.49 10.61
N ALA A 210 -19.73 -8.00 10.31
CA ALA A 210 -18.73 -8.74 9.54
C ALA A 210 -17.85 -9.64 10.43
N GLN A 211 -17.57 -9.18 11.67
CA GLN A 211 -16.72 -9.89 12.61
C GLN A 211 -17.00 -9.41 14.04
N GLY A 212 -16.95 -10.32 15.01
CA GLY A 212 -17.17 -9.99 16.42
C GLY A 212 -18.65 -10.01 16.80
N GLU A 213 -19.01 -9.33 17.87
CA GLU A 213 -20.35 -9.30 18.41
C GLU A 213 -20.76 -7.85 18.72
N ALA A 214 -21.93 -7.45 18.26
CA ALA A 214 -22.49 -6.11 18.39
C ALA A 214 -23.64 -6.11 19.39
N ALA A 215 -23.48 -5.46 20.55
CA ALA A 215 -24.59 -5.16 21.45
C ALA A 215 -25.23 -3.83 21.03
N VAL A 216 -26.53 -3.80 20.82
CA VAL A 216 -27.28 -2.61 20.35
C VAL A 216 -28.25 -2.18 21.43
N TYR A 217 -28.17 -0.91 21.79
CA TYR A 217 -29.01 -0.29 22.81
C TYR A 217 -29.90 0.79 22.21
N THR A 218 -31.03 1.02 22.84
CA THR A 218 -31.93 2.14 22.59
C THR A 218 -32.22 2.91 23.88
N LEU A 219 -33.05 3.95 23.82
CA LEU A 219 -33.58 4.58 25.02
C LEU A 219 -35.00 4.06 25.29
N ASP A 220 -35.27 3.68 26.52
CA ASP A 220 -36.63 3.40 27.00
C ASP A 220 -37.40 4.72 27.28
N SER A 221 -38.64 4.58 27.79
CA SER A 221 -39.50 5.71 28.16
C SER A 221 -38.97 6.55 29.31
N SER A 222 -38.05 6.00 30.13
CA SER A 222 -37.38 6.67 31.25
C SER A 222 -36.06 7.33 30.85
N SER A 223 -35.66 7.23 29.56
CA SER A 223 -34.37 7.64 29.05
C SER A 223 -33.18 6.81 29.55
N ASP A 224 -33.44 5.62 30.05
CA ASP A 224 -32.43 4.63 30.37
C ASP A 224 -32.03 3.82 29.12
N HIS A 225 -30.81 3.26 29.13
CA HIS A 225 -30.34 2.40 28.06
C HIS A 225 -30.97 1.03 28.13
N ASP A 226 -31.73 0.64 27.14
CA ASP A 226 -32.36 -0.68 27.01
C ASP A 226 -31.70 -1.49 25.89
N LEU A 227 -31.31 -2.75 26.22
CA LEU A 227 -30.66 -3.63 25.25
C LEU A 227 -31.71 -4.15 24.27
N VAL A 228 -31.54 -3.76 22.99
CA VAL A 228 -32.35 -4.25 21.86
C VAL A 228 -31.98 -5.70 21.54
N GLY A 229 -30.67 -5.99 21.52
CA GLY A 229 -30.15 -7.34 21.24
C GLY A 229 -28.65 -7.36 21.01
N THR A 230 -28.14 -8.58 20.93
CA THR A 230 -26.76 -8.89 20.61
C THR A 230 -26.72 -9.65 19.30
N TYR A 231 -25.86 -9.23 18.38
CA TYR A 231 -25.79 -9.71 17.00
C TYR A 231 -24.38 -10.21 16.69
N GLY A 232 -24.31 -11.45 16.22
CA GLY A 232 -23.08 -12.12 15.81
C GLY A 232 -22.74 -11.92 14.33
N PRO A 233 -21.65 -12.55 13.85
CA PRO A 233 -21.23 -12.47 12.46
C PRO A 233 -22.33 -12.89 11.49
N HIS A 234 -22.51 -12.10 10.42
CA HIS A 234 -23.49 -12.25 9.33
C HIS A 234 -24.94 -11.91 9.73
N GLU A 235 -25.16 -11.45 10.94
CA GLU A 235 -26.44 -10.88 11.34
C GLU A 235 -26.51 -9.39 10.99
N TYR A 236 -27.71 -8.85 10.92
CA TYR A 236 -27.92 -7.46 10.54
C TYR A 236 -28.94 -6.77 11.43
N ILE A 237 -28.83 -5.46 11.48
CA ILE A 237 -29.70 -4.57 12.27
C ILE A 237 -30.15 -3.43 11.38
N TRP A 238 -31.41 -3.07 11.45
CA TRP A 238 -31.94 -1.90 10.79
C TRP A 238 -32.32 -0.83 11.79
N ILE A 239 -31.81 0.38 11.60
CA ILE A 239 -32.05 1.55 12.44
C ILE A 239 -32.88 2.55 11.64
N ALA A 240 -34.08 2.85 12.11
CA ALA A 240 -34.97 3.81 11.47
C ALA A 240 -34.52 5.26 11.71
N LYS A 241 -35.01 6.18 10.85
CA LYS A 241 -34.92 7.64 11.13
C LYS A 241 -35.48 7.94 12.53
N ASN A 242 -34.87 8.87 13.23
CA ASN A 242 -35.25 9.35 14.56
C ASN A 242 -35.21 8.26 15.66
N GLN A 243 -34.76 7.05 15.39
CA GLN A 243 -34.58 6.00 16.38
C GLN A 243 -33.29 6.23 17.16
N TRP A 244 -33.40 6.34 18.50
CA TRP A 244 -32.24 6.36 19.39
C TRP A 244 -31.54 4.99 19.33
N HIS A 245 -30.23 5.03 19.15
CA HIS A 245 -29.42 3.81 19.07
C HIS A 245 -28.00 4.06 19.55
N MET A 246 -27.39 3.02 20.11
CA MET A 246 -25.99 2.98 20.49
C MET A 246 -25.43 1.59 20.18
N LEU A 247 -24.27 1.56 19.55
CA LEU A 247 -23.51 0.33 19.27
C LEU A 247 -22.42 0.16 20.31
N CYS A 248 -22.35 -1.00 20.94
CA CYS A 248 -21.32 -1.40 21.89
C CYS A 248 -20.60 -2.67 21.44
N ASN A 249 -19.31 -2.70 21.67
CA ASN A 249 -18.51 -3.92 21.65
C ASN A 249 -18.19 -4.30 23.11
N GLU A 250 -18.92 -5.24 23.66
CA GLU A 250 -18.76 -5.70 25.04
C GLU A 250 -17.75 -6.86 25.17
N THR A 251 -17.16 -7.29 24.05
CA THR A 251 -16.21 -8.40 24.01
C THR A 251 -14.76 -7.93 24.18
N ASP A 252 -13.82 -8.88 24.28
CA ASP A 252 -12.38 -8.63 24.32
C ASP A 252 -11.73 -8.68 22.92
N GLN A 253 -12.53 -8.83 21.86
CA GLN A 253 -12.08 -8.87 20.48
C GLN A 253 -12.63 -7.66 19.70
N PRO A 254 -11.95 -7.16 18.68
CA PRO A 254 -12.48 -6.09 17.84
C PRO A 254 -13.78 -6.50 17.13
N LEU A 255 -14.75 -5.60 17.11
CA LEU A 255 -15.97 -5.72 16.30
C LEU A 255 -15.75 -5.00 14.98
N LYS A 256 -16.09 -5.65 13.86
CA LYS A 256 -16.18 -5.04 12.53
C LYS A 256 -17.59 -5.08 12.00
N LEU A 257 -18.07 -3.94 11.55
CA LEU A 257 -19.42 -3.73 11.08
C LEU A 257 -19.40 -2.96 9.76
N ILE A 258 -20.24 -3.37 8.81
CA ILE A 258 -20.54 -2.62 7.59
C ILE A 258 -21.82 -1.84 7.85
N GLU A 259 -21.74 -0.53 7.70
CA GLU A 259 -22.84 0.40 7.84
C GLU A 259 -23.24 0.98 6.49
N ILE A 260 -24.49 0.86 6.12
CA ILE A 260 -25.09 1.53 4.97
C ILE A 260 -26.02 2.62 5.52
N GLN A 261 -25.63 3.87 5.37
CA GLN A 261 -26.47 5.02 5.61
C GLN A 261 -27.25 5.35 4.34
N TYR A 262 -28.54 5.61 4.45
CA TYR A 262 -29.37 6.01 3.31
C TYR A 262 -30.53 6.91 3.71
N GLY A 263 -30.85 7.89 2.88
CA GLY A 263 -31.91 8.85 3.18
C GLY A 263 -31.84 10.12 2.34
N GLU A 264 -32.34 11.20 2.87
CA GLU A 264 -32.33 12.51 2.19
C GLU A 264 -30.95 13.11 2.16
N ASN A 265 -30.19 12.97 3.27
CA ASN A 265 -28.85 13.50 3.40
C ASN A 265 -28.03 12.69 4.42
N CYS A 266 -26.93 12.05 3.97
CA CYS A 266 -26.04 11.23 4.80
C CYS A 266 -24.78 12.02 5.20
N VAL A 267 -24.95 13.17 5.85
CA VAL A 267 -23.86 14.02 6.34
C VAL A 267 -23.56 13.75 7.83
N GLU A 268 -22.34 14.05 8.26
CA GLU A 268 -21.92 13.80 9.66
C GLU A 268 -22.62 14.70 10.66
N GLU A 269 -23.11 15.86 10.22
CA GLU A 269 -23.85 16.85 11.03
C GLU A 269 -25.29 16.40 11.34
N ASP A 270 -25.87 15.44 10.56
CA ASP A 270 -27.17 14.83 10.84
C ASP A 270 -27.06 13.85 12.00
N ILE A 271 -26.81 14.37 13.21
CA ILE A 271 -26.64 13.58 14.41
C ILE A 271 -27.00 14.36 15.66
N GLU A 272 -27.92 13.79 16.47
CA GLU A 272 -28.18 14.23 17.83
C GLU A 272 -27.59 13.20 18.79
N ARG A 273 -26.92 13.63 19.85
CA ARG A 273 -26.26 12.77 20.85
C ARG A 273 -26.78 13.04 22.24
N ARG A 274 -26.76 11.98 23.06
CA ARG A 274 -27.04 12.03 24.50
C ARG A 274 -25.87 11.48 25.31
#